data_da6b1890fcb3e6d1e3868b930ad395d2
#
_entry.id   da6b1890fcb3e6d1e3868b930ad395d2
#
_cell.length_a   1.000
_cell.length_b   1.000
_cell.length_c   1.000
_cell.angle_alpha   90.00
_cell.angle_beta   90.00
_cell.angle_gamma   90.00
#
_symmetry.space_group_name_H-M   'P 1'
#
loop_
_entity.id
_entity.type
_entity.pdbx_description
1 polymer ?
#
loop_
_entity_poly.entity_id
_entity_poly.type
_entity_poly.pdbx_seq_one_letter_code
_entity_poly.pdbx_strand_id
1 'polypeptide(L)'
;MGLQGQGGRHFPGAFLPLIPWDFQKKKNEHLSMTTVIVNSGACGYSVTIKAEKGKDGKITISLATDCEMVTKMLEDIAIVDRFATLTGFQNNPVYRSASKNLKHVACAVPSAILKAIEVEAGLNVPKDVVIRFAKE
;
A
#
# COMPACT_ATOMS: atom_id res chain seq x y z
N MET A 1 4.14 -16.17 20.96
CA MET A 1 3.97 -16.23 20.61
C MET A 1 4.09 -15.96 20.15
N GLY A 2 3.83 -15.36 20.23
CA GLY A 2 3.74 -15.31 19.73
C GLY A 2 3.70 -14.67 19.29
N LEU A 3 3.98 -14.44 19.16
CA LEU A 3 3.86 -14.17 18.76
C LEU A 3 4.06 -13.56 18.71
N GLN A 4 4.23 -13.29 18.71
CA GLN A 4 4.29 -13.04 18.62
C GLN A 4 4.52 -12.60 18.38
N GLY A 5 4.49 -12.20 18.42
CA GLY A 5 4.72 -12.25 18.12
C GLY A 5 4.72 -11.67 17.89
N GLN A 6 4.96 -11.48 17.67
CA GLN A 6 4.81 -11.39 17.55
C GLN A 6 4.80 -10.98 17.40
N GLY A 7 4.80 -10.43 17.34
CA GLY A 7 4.79 -10.51 17.18
C GLY A 7 4.68 -10.06 17.13
N GLY A 8 4.64 -9.57 17.16
CA GLY A 8 4.49 -9.73 17.18
C GLY A 8 4.18 -9.35 17.27
N ARG A 9 4.28 -9.12 17.35
CA ARG A 9 3.80 -9.28 17.39
C ARG A 9 3.51 -8.89 17.95
N HIS A 10 3.43 -8.34 18.00
CA HIS A 10 3.04 -8.46 18.36
C HIS A 10 2.62 -8.00 18.53
N PHE A 11 2.30 -7.74 19.14
CA PHE A 11 1.50 -7.80 19.34
C PHE A 11 1.24 -7.36 20.13
N PRO A 12 1.06 -6.82 20.64
CA PRO A 12 0.65 -6.82 21.08
C PRO A 12 0.14 -6.68 21.28
N GLY A 13 -0.10 -6.81 21.63
CA GLY A 13 -0.92 -6.92 21.57
C GLY A 13 -1.55 -6.96 21.38
N ALA A 14 -1.88 -7.20 21.45
CA ALA A 14 -2.61 -7.64 21.02
C ALA A 14 -3.02 -8.20 20.85
N PHE A 15 -3.37 -8.83 21.17
CA PHE A 15 -3.89 -9.74 20.73
C PHE A 15 -4.74 -10.08 21.05
N LEU A 16 -5.21 -9.98 21.59
CA LEU A 16 -6.16 -10.46 21.66
C LEU A 16 -6.90 -10.93 21.29
N PRO A 17 -7.24 -11.48 21.52
CA PRO A 17 -7.88 -12.31 20.94
C PRO A 17 -8.55 -12.17 20.00
N LEU A 18 -8.59 -12.14 19.59
CA LEU A 18 -9.09 -12.12 18.97
C LEU A 18 -9.90 -12.20 18.10
N ILE A 19 -9.88 -12.51 17.85
CA ILE A 19 -10.81 -12.72 17.05
C ILE A 19 -11.29 -11.82 16.47
N PRO A 20 -11.58 -11.19 16.92
CA PRO A 20 -12.39 -10.29 16.30
C PRO A 20 -11.85 -9.65 15.07
N TRP A 21 -10.58 -9.58 14.87
CA TRP A 21 -10.03 -9.00 13.68
C TRP A 21 -10.35 -9.82 12.42
N ASP A 22 -10.13 -11.10 12.46
CA ASP A 22 -10.45 -11.95 11.33
C ASP A 22 -11.93 -12.02 11.05
N PHE A 23 -12.69 -12.07 12.11
CA PHE A 23 -14.12 -12.13 11.99
C PHE A 23 -14.68 -10.88 11.35
N GLN A 24 -14.18 -9.72 11.76
CA GLN A 24 -14.57 -8.45 11.17
C GLN A 24 -14.19 -8.37 9.70
N LYS A 25 -13.01 -8.82 9.38
CA LYS A 25 -12.55 -8.77 8.01
C LYS A 25 -13.43 -9.62 7.11
N LYS A 26 -13.79 -10.79 7.55
CA LYS A 26 -14.66 -11.66 6.79
C LYS A 26 -16.01 -11.05 6.58
N LYS A 27 -16.53 -10.45 7.63
CA LYS A 27 -17.85 -9.88 7.61
C LYS A 27 -17.93 -8.72 6.65
N ASN A 28 -16.88 -7.92 6.58
CA ASN A 28 -16.86 -6.72 5.78
C ASN A 28 -15.97 -6.84 4.56
N GLU A 29 -15.80 -8.06 4.10
CA GLU A 29 -14.90 -8.34 3.01
C GLU A 29 -15.12 -7.47 1.78
N HIS A 30 -16.37 -7.28 1.40
CA HIS A 30 -16.71 -6.49 0.23
C HIS A 30 -16.53 -4.99 0.45
N LEU A 31 -16.34 -4.58 1.71
CA LEU A 31 -16.11 -3.19 2.07
C LEU A 31 -14.65 -2.92 2.42
N SER A 32 -13.82 -3.94 2.29
CA SER A 32 -12.41 -3.80 2.63
C SER A 32 -11.74 -2.79 1.70
N MET A 33 -11.01 -1.87 2.30
CA MET A 33 -10.27 -0.89 1.53
C MET A 33 -9.11 -0.40 2.37
N THR A 34 -7.92 -0.43 1.79
CA THR A 34 -6.73 0.08 2.44
C THR A 34 -6.44 1.47 1.92
N THR A 35 -6.25 2.41 2.82
CA THR A 35 -5.92 3.78 2.47
C THR A 35 -4.55 4.12 3.01
N VAL A 36 -3.69 4.67 2.15
CA VAL A 36 -2.35 5.11 2.51
C VAL A 36 -2.20 6.58 2.13
N ILE A 37 -1.65 7.36 3.04
CA ILE A 37 -1.40 8.78 2.78
C ILE A 37 0.11 8.98 2.72
N VAL A 38 0.57 9.61 1.63
CA VAL A 38 1.99 9.89 1.42
C VAL A 38 2.20 11.38 1.45
N ASN A 39 3.12 11.82 2.31
CA ASN A 39 3.61 13.18 2.30
C ASN A 39 4.94 13.15 1.58
N SER A 40 4.98 13.72 0.40
CA SER A 40 6.14 13.53 -0.47
C SER A 40 7.35 14.39 -0.14
N GLY A 41 7.26 15.21 0.89
CA GLY A 41 8.41 15.98 1.34
C GLY A 41 8.68 17.19 0.48
N ALA A 42 9.87 17.25 -0.10
CA ALA A 42 10.37 18.48 -0.76
C ALA A 42 9.48 18.95 -1.91
N CYS A 43 8.83 18.06 -2.64
CA CYS A 43 7.99 18.52 -3.75
C CYS A 43 6.65 19.10 -3.27
N GLY A 44 6.30 18.88 -2.02
CA GLY A 44 5.11 19.52 -1.42
C GLY A 44 3.79 18.87 -1.74
N TYR A 45 3.77 17.83 -2.55
CA TYR A 45 2.52 17.13 -2.87
C TYR A 45 2.18 16.08 -1.84
N SER A 46 0.89 15.88 -1.62
CA SER A 46 0.38 14.74 -0.86
C SER A 46 -0.35 13.83 -1.81
N VAL A 47 -0.34 12.55 -1.51
CA VAL A 47 -1.06 11.57 -2.31
C VAL A 47 -1.87 10.68 -1.37
N THR A 48 -3.16 10.53 -1.64
CA THR A 48 -3.98 9.55 -0.95
C THR A 48 -4.18 8.38 -1.89
N ILE A 49 -3.77 7.21 -1.45
CA ILE A 49 -3.82 5.98 -2.24
C ILE A 49 -4.87 5.07 -1.61
N LYS A 50 -5.78 4.58 -2.41
CA LYS A 50 -6.76 3.60 -1.94
C LYS A 50 -6.63 2.34 -2.77
N ALA A 51 -6.60 1.20 -2.08
CA ALA A 51 -6.53 -0.10 -2.72
C ALA A 51 -7.73 -0.91 -2.25
N GLU A 52 -8.48 -1.46 -3.19
CA GLU A 52 -9.68 -2.21 -2.87
C GLU A 52 -9.66 -3.53 -3.61
N LYS A 53 -9.72 -4.63 -2.86
CA LYS A 53 -9.70 -5.97 -3.44
C LYS A 53 -11.09 -6.36 -3.92
N GLY A 54 -11.19 -6.75 -5.18
CA GLY A 54 -12.44 -7.23 -5.74
C GLY A 54 -12.63 -8.72 -5.52
N LYS A 55 -13.78 -9.21 -5.96
CA LYS A 55 -14.12 -10.62 -5.80
C LYS A 55 -13.22 -11.54 -6.58
N ASP A 56 -12.68 -11.04 -7.68
CA ASP A 56 -11.78 -11.83 -8.52
C ASP A 56 -10.34 -11.82 -8.00
N GLY A 57 -10.10 -11.17 -6.88
CA GLY A 57 -8.77 -11.10 -6.31
C GLY A 57 -7.90 -9.99 -6.86
N LYS A 58 -8.40 -9.28 -7.87
CA LYS A 58 -7.67 -8.12 -8.38
C LYS A 58 -7.90 -6.92 -7.50
N ILE A 59 -6.97 -5.98 -7.55
CA ILE A 59 -7.03 -4.81 -6.69
C ILE A 59 -7.20 -3.56 -7.55
N THR A 60 -8.19 -2.76 -7.20
CA THR A 60 -8.45 -1.49 -7.84
C THR A 60 -7.74 -0.40 -7.06
N ILE A 61 -7.00 0.44 -7.77
CA ILE A 61 -6.22 1.53 -7.17
C ILE A 61 -6.87 2.86 -7.52
N SER A 62 -7.00 3.72 -6.52
CA SER A 62 -7.42 5.11 -6.70
C SER A 62 -6.36 6.01 -6.13
N LEU A 63 -6.09 7.12 -6.81
CA LEU A 63 -5.08 8.08 -6.39
C LEU A 63 -5.71 9.47 -6.36
N ALA A 64 -5.56 10.18 -5.26
CA ALA A 64 -6.01 11.57 -5.14
C ALA A 64 -4.80 12.43 -4.84
N THR A 65 -4.43 13.30 -5.76
CA THR A 65 -3.25 14.14 -5.64
C THR A 65 -3.29 15.26 -6.68
N ASP A 66 -2.56 16.33 -6.41
CA ASP A 66 -2.36 17.40 -7.38
C ASP A 66 -1.17 17.14 -8.30
N CYS A 67 -0.40 16.09 -8.04
CA CYS A 67 0.75 15.74 -8.87
C CYS A 67 0.28 15.02 -10.13
N GLU A 68 0.41 15.67 -11.28
CA GLU A 68 -0.08 15.11 -12.55
C GLU A 68 0.67 13.85 -12.95
N MET A 69 1.95 13.78 -12.62
CA MET A 69 2.75 12.61 -12.96
C MET A 69 2.22 11.36 -12.23
N VAL A 70 1.87 11.54 -10.96
CA VAL A 70 1.30 10.43 -10.18
C VAL A 70 -0.08 10.06 -10.72
N THR A 71 -0.90 11.08 -11.04
CA THR A 71 -2.23 10.82 -11.57
C THR A 71 -2.16 10.00 -12.87
N LYS A 72 -1.17 10.25 -13.70
CA LYS A 72 -1.02 9.51 -14.96
C LYS A 72 -0.73 8.04 -14.75
N MET A 73 -0.16 7.68 -13.60
CA MET A 73 0.11 6.28 -13.31
C MET A 73 -1.18 5.45 -13.30
N LEU A 74 -2.31 6.07 -12.99
CA LEU A 74 -3.57 5.33 -12.98
C LEU A 74 -3.94 4.74 -14.34
N GLU A 75 -3.42 5.30 -15.42
CA GLU A 75 -3.68 4.74 -16.74
C GLU A 75 -3.13 3.33 -16.87
N ASP A 76 -2.09 3.02 -16.10
CA ASP A 76 -1.42 1.73 -16.17
C ASP A 76 -1.81 0.80 -15.01
N ILE A 77 -2.14 1.37 -13.85
CA ILE A 77 -2.26 0.57 -12.64
C ILE A 77 -3.62 0.70 -11.95
N ALA A 78 -4.64 1.16 -12.68
CA ALA A 78 -5.97 1.29 -12.08
C ALA A 78 -6.48 -0.04 -11.54
N ILE A 79 -6.16 -1.14 -12.21
CA ILE A 79 -6.50 -2.48 -11.75
C ILE A 79 -5.25 -3.34 -11.88
N VAL A 80 -4.84 -3.99 -10.79
CA VAL A 80 -3.61 -4.78 -10.80
C VAL A 80 -3.87 -6.16 -10.22
N ASP A 81 -3.05 -7.12 -10.68
CA ASP A 81 -3.03 -8.44 -10.09
C ASP A 81 -2.07 -8.42 -8.90
N ARG A 82 -2.56 -8.84 -7.74
CA ARG A 82 -1.78 -8.72 -6.51
C ARG A 82 -0.44 -9.46 -6.56
N PHE A 83 -0.43 -10.64 -7.18
CA PHE A 83 0.80 -11.42 -7.20
C PHE A 83 1.84 -10.83 -8.16
N ALA A 84 1.39 -10.45 -9.36
CA ALA A 84 2.31 -9.86 -10.33
C ALA A 84 2.89 -8.55 -9.82
N THR A 85 2.12 -7.83 -8.99
CA THR A 85 2.53 -6.53 -8.51
C THR A 85 3.48 -6.62 -7.32
N LEU A 86 3.49 -7.74 -6.63
CA LEU A 86 4.29 -7.87 -5.41
C LEU A 86 5.52 -8.74 -5.58
N THR A 87 5.90 -9.07 -6.82
CA THR A 87 7.08 -9.89 -7.08
C THR A 87 8.12 -9.11 -7.88
N GLY A 88 9.31 -8.96 -7.28
CA GLY A 88 10.45 -8.37 -7.96
C GLY A 88 10.34 -6.89 -8.26
N PHE A 89 11.46 -6.29 -8.58
CA PHE A 89 11.52 -4.89 -9.00
C PHE A 89 11.43 -4.76 -10.51
N GLN A 90 12.12 -5.62 -11.22
CA GLN A 90 12.08 -5.60 -12.68
C GLN A 90 10.74 -6.13 -13.14
N ASN A 91 10.20 -5.53 -14.17
CA ASN A 91 8.92 -5.91 -14.74
C ASN A 91 7.75 -5.73 -13.76
N ASN A 92 7.98 -4.99 -12.68
CA ASN A 92 6.90 -4.69 -11.75
C ASN A 92 5.99 -3.62 -12.35
N PRO A 93 4.68 -3.85 -12.42
CA PRO A 93 3.77 -2.89 -13.09
C PRO A 93 3.83 -1.50 -12.48
N VAL A 94 3.95 -1.40 -11.15
CA VAL A 94 3.98 -0.10 -10.48
C VAL A 94 5.27 0.63 -10.81
N TYR A 95 6.41 -0.07 -10.78
CA TYR A 95 7.67 0.56 -11.10
C TYR A 95 7.78 0.87 -12.59
N ARG A 96 7.19 0.05 -13.45
CA ARG A 96 7.14 0.38 -14.88
C ARG A 96 6.36 1.65 -15.12
N SER A 97 5.21 1.79 -14.48
CA SER A 97 4.41 3.00 -14.61
C SER A 97 5.15 4.20 -14.05
N ALA A 98 5.83 4.03 -12.93
CA ALA A 98 6.64 5.09 -12.34
C ALA A 98 7.76 5.50 -13.29
N SER A 99 8.43 4.54 -13.89
CA SER A 99 9.52 4.78 -14.82
C SER A 99 9.05 5.61 -16.03
N LYS A 100 7.82 5.37 -16.46
CA LYS A 100 7.25 6.05 -17.61
C LYS A 100 6.76 7.46 -17.28
N ASN A 101 6.22 7.65 -16.08
CA ASN A 101 5.50 8.86 -15.74
C ASN A 101 6.21 9.78 -14.74
N LEU A 102 7.00 9.23 -13.82
CA LEU A 102 7.64 10.04 -12.79
C LEU A 102 9.03 10.45 -13.22
N LYS A 103 9.37 11.71 -12.95
CA LYS A 103 10.69 12.23 -13.28
C LYS A 103 11.67 12.16 -12.12
N HIS A 104 11.17 11.93 -10.90
CA HIS A 104 12.01 11.89 -9.71
C HIS A 104 12.12 10.46 -9.23
N VAL A 105 13.29 9.87 -9.39
CA VAL A 105 13.50 8.46 -9.06
C VAL A 105 13.32 8.20 -7.56
N ALA A 106 13.50 9.21 -6.74
CA ALA A 106 13.39 9.05 -5.29
C ALA A 106 11.98 9.29 -4.76
N CYS A 107 11.00 9.42 -5.64
CA CYS A 107 9.62 9.62 -5.21
C CYS A 107 9.14 8.42 -4.40
N ALA A 108 8.52 8.68 -3.25
CA ALA A 108 8.08 7.62 -2.35
C ALA A 108 6.75 6.99 -2.76
N VAL A 109 6.06 7.57 -3.74
CA VAL A 109 4.72 7.12 -4.11
C VAL A 109 4.68 5.68 -4.62
N PRO A 110 5.61 5.24 -5.49
CA PRO A 110 5.55 3.85 -5.94
C PRO A 110 5.60 2.84 -4.80
N SER A 111 6.50 3.05 -3.84
CA SER A 111 6.58 2.16 -2.68
C SER A 111 5.30 2.19 -1.87
N ALA A 112 4.71 3.37 -1.73
CA ALA A 112 3.48 3.51 -0.96
C ALA A 112 2.31 2.80 -1.64
N ILE A 113 2.24 2.85 -2.97
CA ILE A 113 1.22 2.11 -3.72
C ILE A 113 1.38 0.61 -3.47
N LEU A 114 2.63 0.13 -3.51
CA LEU A 114 2.89 -1.29 -3.24
C LEU A 114 2.54 -1.66 -1.82
N LYS A 115 2.78 -0.76 -0.85
CA LYS A 115 2.35 -1.00 0.53
C LYS A 115 0.84 -1.13 0.63
N ALA A 116 0.09 -0.29 -0.06
CA ALA A 116 -1.36 -0.37 -0.05
C ALA A 116 -1.84 -1.69 -0.63
N ILE A 117 -1.24 -2.12 -1.73
CA ILE A 117 -1.58 -3.39 -2.37
C ILE A 117 -1.25 -4.56 -1.45
N GLU A 118 -0.08 -4.52 -0.82
CA GLU A 118 0.38 -5.57 0.06
C GLU A 118 -0.56 -5.78 1.24
N VAL A 119 -0.98 -4.68 1.86
CA VAL A 119 -1.89 -4.75 3.00
C VAL A 119 -3.28 -5.20 2.55
N GLU A 120 -3.77 -4.65 1.45
CA GLU A 120 -5.10 -5.03 0.96
C GLU A 120 -5.13 -6.49 0.53
N ALA A 121 -4.04 -7.02 0.02
CA ALA A 121 -3.93 -8.43 -0.36
C ALA A 121 -3.81 -9.36 0.85
N GLY A 122 -3.69 -8.81 2.05
CA GLY A 122 -3.58 -9.61 3.26
C GLY A 122 -2.18 -10.17 3.49
N LEU A 123 -1.17 -9.60 2.84
CA LEU A 123 0.20 -10.11 2.92
C LEU A 123 1.10 -9.32 3.87
N ASN A 124 0.60 -8.24 4.44
CA ASN A 124 1.35 -7.47 5.42
C ASN A 124 0.38 -6.69 6.31
N VAL A 125 0.92 -6.11 7.37
CA VAL A 125 0.11 -5.36 8.33
C VAL A 125 0.15 -3.87 8.00
N PRO A 126 -0.91 -3.13 8.32
CA PRO A 126 -0.98 -1.70 8.05
C PRO A 126 -0.18 -0.90 9.07
N LYS A 127 1.12 -0.86 8.87
CA LYS A 127 2.03 -0.15 9.76
C LYS A 127 2.77 0.92 8.98
N ASP A 128 2.86 2.11 9.56
CA ASP A 128 3.47 3.26 8.90
C ASP A 128 4.93 3.03 8.58
N VAL A 129 5.35 3.62 7.48
CA VAL A 129 6.76 3.67 7.06
C VAL A 129 7.22 5.11 7.25
N VAL A 130 8.36 5.30 7.87
CA VAL A 130 8.88 6.63 8.14
C VAL A 130 10.27 6.78 7.54
N ILE A 131 10.47 7.85 6.78
CA ILE A 131 11.78 8.24 6.29
C ILE A 131 12.06 9.61 6.86
N ARG A 132 13.12 9.72 7.64
CA ARG A 132 13.40 10.93 8.38
C ARG A 132 14.85 11.32 8.23
N PHE A 133 15.09 12.61 8.00
CA PHE A 133 16.47 13.11 7.97
C PHE A 133 16.91 13.38 9.39
N ALA A 134 18.03 12.80 9.76
CA ALA A 134 18.58 12.99 11.08
C ALA A 134 19.49 14.21 11.08
N LYS A 135 19.40 15.01 12.13
CA LYS A 135 20.32 16.13 12.31
C LYS A 135 21.59 15.65 12.99
N GLU A 136 22.72 16.24 12.62
CA GLU A 136 24.01 15.91 13.25
C GLU A 136 24.53 17.01 14.11
#